data_9c8fd50f28eadc30deb8733359109325
#
_entry.id   9c8fd50f28eadc30deb8733359109325
#
_cell.length_a   1.000
_cell.length_b   1.000
_cell.length_c   1.000
_cell.angle_alpha   90.00
_cell.angle_beta   90.00
_cell.angle_gamma   90.00
#
_symmetry.space_group_name_H-M   'P 1'
#
loop_
_entity.id
_entity.type
_entity.pdbx_description
1 polymer ?
#
loop_
_entity_poly.entity_id
_entity_poly.type
_entity_poly.pdbx_seq_one_letter_code
_entity_poly.pdbx_strand_id
1 'polypeptide(L)'
;MLAVENLHLYYGASHCLRGVSLRAVKGEITCLLGRNGVGKTSLLRAIMGQRSPRSGRIAWEEKPLDGLSPSDRARRGIGFVPQGREIFPLLTVEENLKTGYAALPRGERSIPAEIFDLFPVLKSMLKRRGGDLSGGQQQQLSIARALVTRPRLLILDEPTEGIQPSIIKDIGNVIRYLAGRGDMAILLVEQYYEFARDLANGYAVMDRGEVVLAGRREDLDEAKVRRYLTV
;
A
#
# COMPACT_ATOMS: atom_id res chain seq x y z
N MET A 1 -8.55 -12.38 0.68
CA MET A 1 -9.19 -11.07 0.76
C MET A 1 -8.82 -10.39 2.07
N LEU A 2 -8.49 -9.09 2.03
CA LEU A 2 -8.46 -8.24 3.24
C LEU A 2 -9.91 -7.84 3.57
N ALA A 3 -10.29 -7.98 4.83
CA ALA A 3 -11.56 -7.48 5.35
C ALA A 3 -11.29 -6.60 6.57
N VAL A 4 -11.78 -5.38 6.54
CA VAL A 4 -11.85 -4.44 7.65
C VAL A 4 -13.33 -4.21 7.92
N GLU A 5 -13.78 -4.41 9.16
CA GLU A 5 -15.20 -4.38 9.52
C GLU A 5 -15.42 -3.50 10.75
N ASN A 6 -16.21 -2.44 10.57
CA ASN A 6 -16.65 -1.53 11.60
C ASN A 6 -15.53 -1.05 12.54
N LEU A 7 -14.41 -0.60 11.95
CA LEU A 7 -13.18 -0.29 12.69
C LEU A 7 -13.27 1.08 13.37
N HIS A 8 -13.06 1.09 14.68
CA HIS A 8 -12.97 2.32 15.48
C HIS A 8 -11.57 2.47 16.06
N LEU A 9 -10.93 3.62 15.84
CA LEU A 9 -9.59 3.92 16.33
C LEU A 9 -9.55 5.31 16.98
N TYR A 10 -8.84 5.39 18.09
CA TYR A 10 -8.70 6.61 18.88
C TYR A 10 -7.20 6.96 19.10
N TYR A 11 -6.90 8.23 19.14
CA TYR A 11 -5.66 8.79 19.66
C TYR A 11 -6.01 9.64 20.90
N GLY A 12 -5.81 9.07 22.08
CA GLY A 12 -6.35 9.68 23.31
C GLY A 12 -7.87 9.84 23.23
N ALA A 13 -8.39 11.05 23.37
CA ALA A 13 -9.81 11.35 23.24
C ALA A 13 -10.26 11.56 21.78
N SER A 14 -9.37 11.68 20.84
CA SER A 14 -9.70 11.92 19.42
C SER A 14 -10.17 10.65 18.73
N HIS A 15 -11.42 10.61 18.27
CA HIS A 15 -12.00 9.51 17.50
C HIS A 15 -11.61 9.66 16.02
N CYS A 16 -10.57 8.97 15.62
CA CYS A 16 -9.94 9.11 14.30
C CYS A 16 -10.58 8.23 13.22
N LEU A 17 -10.96 6.99 13.54
CA LEU A 17 -11.71 6.11 12.64
C LEU A 17 -13.05 5.77 13.27
N ARG A 18 -14.12 5.90 12.49
CA ARG A 18 -15.51 5.87 12.96
C ARG A 18 -16.31 4.83 12.19
N GLY A 19 -16.13 3.54 12.53
CA GLY A 19 -16.85 2.45 11.88
C GLY A 19 -16.39 2.14 10.45
N VAL A 20 -15.10 2.33 10.17
CA VAL A 20 -14.54 2.10 8.83
C VAL A 20 -14.66 0.64 8.43
N SER A 21 -15.25 0.40 7.26
CA SER A 21 -15.30 -0.93 6.62
C SER A 21 -14.72 -0.85 5.22
N LEU A 22 -13.84 -1.81 4.86
CA LEU A 22 -13.14 -1.87 3.58
C LEU A 22 -12.82 -3.32 3.22
N ARG A 23 -12.81 -3.63 1.93
CA ARG A 23 -12.37 -4.93 1.42
C ARG A 23 -11.37 -4.75 0.29
N ALA A 24 -10.35 -5.64 0.25
CA ALA A 24 -9.45 -5.75 -0.90
C ALA A 24 -9.35 -7.22 -1.32
N VAL A 25 -9.62 -7.49 -2.60
CA VAL A 25 -9.75 -8.84 -3.16
C VAL A 25 -8.51 -9.18 -3.97
N LYS A 26 -8.07 -10.44 -3.97
CA LYS A 26 -6.95 -10.91 -4.82
C LYS A 26 -7.30 -10.73 -6.30
N GLY A 27 -6.30 -10.36 -7.08
CA GLY A 27 -6.44 -10.05 -8.49
C GLY A 27 -7.04 -8.67 -8.77
N GLU A 28 -7.31 -7.88 -7.72
CA GLU A 28 -7.94 -6.57 -7.86
C GLU A 28 -7.12 -5.47 -7.18
N ILE A 29 -7.30 -4.25 -7.68
CA ILE A 29 -6.81 -3.01 -7.10
C ILE A 29 -7.99 -2.32 -6.43
N THR A 30 -7.96 -2.25 -5.10
CA THR A 30 -8.91 -1.44 -4.33
C THR A 30 -8.25 -0.11 -4.00
N CYS A 31 -8.84 0.99 -4.46
CA CYS A 31 -8.34 2.33 -4.17
C CYS A 31 -9.06 2.93 -2.97
N LEU A 32 -8.29 3.39 -1.99
CA LEU A 32 -8.77 4.19 -0.87
C LEU A 32 -8.43 5.66 -1.13
N LEU A 33 -9.43 6.44 -1.43
CA LEU A 33 -9.32 7.85 -1.76
C LEU A 33 -9.68 8.74 -0.57
N GLY A 34 -9.10 9.91 -0.50
CA GLY A 34 -9.43 10.91 0.51
C GLY A 34 -8.35 11.96 0.66
N ARG A 35 -8.73 13.11 1.21
CA ARG A 35 -7.82 14.23 1.48
C ARG A 35 -6.82 13.90 2.59
N ASN A 36 -5.82 14.76 2.76
CA ASN A 36 -4.92 14.66 3.89
C ASN A 36 -5.68 14.88 5.22
N GLY A 37 -5.32 14.08 6.24
CA GLY A 37 -5.92 14.18 7.57
C GLY A 37 -7.27 13.47 7.76
N VAL A 38 -7.89 12.86 6.73
CA VAL A 38 -9.19 12.18 6.86
C VAL A 38 -9.12 10.82 7.56
N GLY A 39 -7.90 10.29 7.84
CA GLY A 39 -7.72 9.03 8.57
C GLY A 39 -7.11 7.88 7.76
N LYS A 40 -6.73 8.07 6.49
CA LYS A 40 -6.14 7.02 5.64
C LYS A 40 -4.94 6.33 6.30
N THR A 41 -3.93 7.11 6.70
CA THR A 41 -2.72 6.58 7.37
C THR A 41 -3.05 5.91 8.71
N SER A 42 -4.06 6.38 9.43
CA SER A 42 -4.52 5.73 10.68
C SER A 42 -5.12 4.37 10.41
N LEU A 43 -5.89 4.22 9.34
CA LEU A 43 -6.39 2.93 8.88
C LEU A 43 -5.25 1.99 8.51
N LEU A 44 -4.27 2.46 7.75
CA LEU A 44 -3.10 1.66 7.39
C LEU A 44 -2.28 1.22 8.61
N ARG A 45 -2.08 2.12 9.57
CA ARG A 45 -1.41 1.77 10.84
C ARG A 45 -2.16 0.68 11.62
N ALA A 46 -3.49 0.70 11.59
CA ALA A 46 -4.30 -0.37 12.19
C ALA A 46 -4.14 -1.68 11.40
N ILE A 47 -4.23 -1.66 10.07
CA ILE A 47 -4.04 -2.84 9.21
C ILE A 47 -2.63 -3.41 9.38
N MET A 48 -1.60 -2.56 9.55
CA MET A 48 -0.21 -3.00 9.74
C MET A 48 0.12 -3.40 11.19
N GLY A 49 -0.81 -3.26 12.15
CA GLY A 49 -0.58 -3.61 13.55
C GLY A 49 0.28 -2.63 14.33
N GLN A 50 0.53 -1.45 13.78
CA GLN A 50 1.24 -0.36 14.46
C GLN A 50 0.36 0.37 15.49
N ARG A 51 -0.96 0.25 15.33
CA ARG A 51 -1.98 0.76 16.27
C ARG A 51 -3.10 -0.26 16.41
N SER A 52 -3.49 -0.51 17.66
CA SER A 52 -4.63 -1.38 17.95
C SER A 52 -5.92 -0.58 17.86
N PRO A 53 -6.93 -1.05 17.10
CA PRO A 53 -8.24 -0.45 17.09
C PRO A 53 -8.92 -0.66 18.47
N ARG A 54 -9.86 0.20 18.83
CA ARG A 54 -10.67 0.05 20.04
C ARG A 54 -11.75 -1.00 19.85
N SER A 55 -12.30 -1.09 18.66
CA SER A 55 -13.29 -2.10 18.27
C SER A 55 -13.32 -2.27 16.77
N GLY A 56 -14.06 -3.25 16.28
CA GLY A 56 -14.07 -3.70 14.90
C GLY A 56 -13.11 -4.88 14.69
N ARG A 57 -12.97 -5.30 13.45
CA ARG A 57 -12.20 -6.50 13.10
C ARG A 57 -11.36 -6.24 11.85
N ILE A 58 -10.16 -6.79 11.85
CA ILE A 58 -9.29 -6.84 10.65
C ILE A 58 -8.92 -8.30 10.42
N ALA A 59 -9.20 -8.81 9.21
CA ALA A 59 -8.83 -10.16 8.82
C ALA A 59 -8.14 -10.18 7.45
N TRP A 60 -7.16 -11.05 7.30
CA TRP A 60 -6.49 -11.35 6.04
C TRP A 60 -6.62 -12.86 5.74
N GLU A 61 -7.12 -13.20 4.54
CA GLU A 61 -7.38 -14.60 4.16
C GLU A 61 -8.20 -15.35 5.23
N GLU A 62 -9.29 -14.69 5.68
CA GLU A 62 -10.24 -15.20 6.71
C GLU A 62 -9.64 -15.34 8.12
N LYS A 63 -8.33 -15.09 8.27
CA LYS A 63 -7.66 -15.18 9.56
C LYS A 63 -7.60 -13.80 10.23
N PRO A 64 -8.01 -13.67 11.51
CA PRO A 64 -7.92 -12.40 12.22
C PRO A 64 -6.46 -11.95 12.35
N LEU A 65 -6.27 -10.64 12.29
CA LEU A 65 -4.97 -9.98 12.50
C LEU A 65 -4.80 -9.40 13.90
N ASP A 66 -5.81 -9.58 14.76
CA ASP A 66 -5.81 -9.04 16.12
C ASP A 66 -4.63 -9.59 16.94
N GLY A 67 -3.99 -8.73 17.71
CA GLY A 67 -2.83 -9.09 18.54
C GLY A 67 -1.54 -9.41 17.79
N LEU A 68 -1.55 -9.45 16.45
CA LEU A 68 -0.35 -9.71 15.67
C LEU A 68 0.52 -8.46 15.54
N SER A 69 1.82 -8.64 15.75
CA SER A 69 2.83 -7.62 15.51
C SER A 69 2.96 -7.28 14.02
N PRO A 70 3.51 -6.10 13.65
CA PRO A 70 3.80 -5.77 12.25
C PRO A 70 4.65 -6.84 11.55
N SER A 71 5.63 -7.41 12.24
CA SER A 71 6.49 -8.47 11.68
C SER A 71 5.72 -9.77 11.42
N ASP A 72 4.74 -10.14 12.28
CA ASP A 72 3.92 -11.32 12.05
C ASP A 72 2.95 -11.12 10.87
N ARG A 73 2.44 -9.90 10.69
CA ARG A 73 1.62 -9.54 9.53
C ARG A 73 2.44 -9.59 8.24
N ALA A 74 3.68 -9.12 8.25
CA ALA A 74 4.59 -9.25 7.12
C ALA A 74 4.85 -10.73 6.77
N ARG A 75 5.10 -11.60 7.77
CA ARG A 75 5.24 -13.06 7.58
C ARG A 75 3.96 -13.73 7.07
N ARG A 76 2.80 -13.12 7.29
CA ARG A 76 1.52 -13.55 6.69
C ARG A 76 1.31 -13.07 5.26
N GLY A 77 2.34 -12.47 4.65
CA GLY A 77 2.31 -12.01 3.26
C GLY A 77 1.64 -10.66 3.06
N ILE A 78 1.72 -9.77 4.04
CA ILE A 78 1.29 -8.37 3.92
C ILE A 78 2.51 -7.50 3.68
N GLY A 79 2.67 -6.96 2.46
CA GLY A 79 3.69 -5.99 2.10
C GLY A 79 3.16 -4.57 2.23
N PHE A 80 4.02 -3.65 2.69
CA PHE A 80 3.66 -2.26 2.89
C PHE A 80 4.72 -1.32 2.32
N VAL A 81 4.27 -0.36 1.54
CA VAL A 81 5.05 0.77 1.03
C VAL A 81 4.49 2.03 1.68
N PRO A 82 5.19 2.61 2.67
CA PRO A 82 4.71 3.79 3.38
C PRO A 82 4.84 5.06 2.55
N GLN A 83 4.07 6.08 2.89
CA GLN A 83 4.27 7.45 2.45
C GLN A 83 5.70 7.90 2.77
N GLY A 84 6.34 8.66 1.89
CA GLY A 84 7.72 9.12 2.10
C GLY A 84 8.80 8.07 1.83
N ARG A 85 8.40 6.89 1.25
CA ARG A 85 9.31 5.84 0.74
C ARG A 85 10.03 5.03 1.82
N GLU A 86 10.50 5.67 2.89
CA GLU A 86 11.21 5.07 4.04
C GLU A 86 12.33 4.08 3.63
N ILE A 87 13.11 4.43 2.61
CA ILE A 87 14.30 3.68 2.25
C ILE A 87 15.44 3.93 3.26
N PHE A 88 16.40 3.02 3.33
CA PHE A 88 17.61 3.21 4.13
C PHE A 88 18.65 3.98 3.29
N PRO A 89 18.87 5.29 3.50
CA PRO A 89 19.67 6.12 2.61
C PRO A 89 21.15 5.75 2.58
N LEU A 90 21.68 5.21 3.66
CA LEU A 90 23.09 4.82 3.77
C LEU A 90 23.37 3.42 3.23
N LEU A 91 22.36 2.57 3.10
CA LEU A 91 22.47 1.25 2.50
C LEU A 91 22.44 1.36 0.98
N THR A 92 23.14 0.44 0.30
CA THR A 92 23.06 0.27 -1.14
C THR A 92 21.66 -0.18 -1.58
N VAL A 93 21.35 -0.11 -2.86
CA VAL A 93 20.10 -0.64 -3.44
C VAL A 93 19.97 -2.12 -3.10
N GLU A 94 21.03 -2.91 -3.29
CA GLU A 94 21.01 -4.34 -2.98
C GLU A 94 20.74 -4.61 -1.48
N GLU A 95 21.39 -3.89 -0.58
CA GLU A 95 21.17 -4.02 0.87
C GLU A 95 19.76 -3.61 1.26
N ASN A 96 19.23 -2.52 0.69
CA ASN A 96 17.83 -2.13 0.88
C ASN A 96 16.87 -3.26 0.49
N LEU A 97 17.05 -3.88 -0.67
CA LEU A 97 16.24 -5.02 -1.10
C LEU A 97 16.36 -6.21 -0.14
N LYS A 98 17.58 -6.51 0.34
CA LYS A 98 17.83 -7.60 1.29
C LYS A 98 17.17 -7.39 2.65
N THR A 99 16.81 -6.16 3.04
CA THR A 99 16.03 -5.95 4.28
C THR A 99 14.67 -6.65 4.24
N GLY A 100 14.08 -6.85 3.05
CA GLY A 100 12.86 -7.64 2.86
C GLY A 100 12.97 -9.10 3.29
N TYR A 101 14.19 -9.65 3.39
CA TYR A 101 14.43 -11.03 3.85
C TYR A 101 13.97 -11.29 5.28
N ALA A 102 13.78 -10.25 6.10
CA ALA A 102 13.34 -10.40 7.49
C ALA A 102 11.97 -11.09 7.61
N ALA A 103 11.11 -10.96 6.60
CA ALA A 103 9.81 -11.61 6.56
C ALA A 103 9.86 -13.04 6.00
N LEU A 104 10.97 -13.47 5.39
CA LEU A 104 11.09 -14.73 4.67
C LEU A 104 11.79 -15.82 5.50
N PRO A 105 11.41 -17.09 5.32
CA PRO A 105 12.19 -18.23 5.80
C PRO A 105 13.61 -18.20 5.24
N ARG A 106 14.58 -18.75 5.98
CA ARG A 106 16.00 -18.71 5.57
C ARG A 106 16.26 -19.27 4.18
N GLY A 107 15.59 -20.36 3.79
CA GLY A 107 15.74 -21.02 2.49
C GLY A 107 15.15 -20.23 1.30
N GLU A 108 14.33 -19.22 1.55
CA GLU A 108 13.66 -18.43 0.52
C GLU A 108 14.27 -17.03 0.30
N ARG A 109 15.36 -16.73 1.01
CA ARG A 109 16.01 -15.41 1.00
C ARG A 109 16.78 -15.17 -0.28
N SER A 110 16.08 -14.68 -1.29
CA SER A 110 16.64 -14.26 -2.57
C SER A 110 15.87 -13.05 -3.09
N ILE A 111 16.55 -12.19 -3.87
CA ILE A 111 15.87 -11.14 -4.62
C ILE A 111 15.34 -11.82 -5.89
N PRO A 112 14.00 -11.88 -6.10
CA PRO A 112 13.45 -12.46 -7.31
C PRO A 112 13.93 -11.71 -8.57
N ALA A 113 14.24 -12.44 -9.65
CA ALA A 113 14.66 -11.82 -10.92
C ALA A 113 13.60 -10.84 -11.46
N GLU A 114 12.31 -11.16 -11.28
CA GLU A 114 11.17 -10.33 -11.62
C GLU A 114 11.28 -8.89 -11.08
N ILE A 115 11.91 -8.67 -9.93
CA ILE A 115 12.15 -7.31 -9.38
C ILE A 115 12.93 -6.44 -10.37
N PHE A 116 13.90 -7.02 -11.07
CA PHE A 116 14.71 -6.28 -12.04
C PHE A 116 14.05 -6.18 -13.41
N ASP A 117 13.09 -7.05 -13.71
CA ASP A 117 12.24 -6.92 -14.90
C ASP A 117 11.22 -5.78 -14.70
N LEU A 118 10.65 -5.67 -13.48
CA LEU A 118 9.71 -4.60 -13.11
C LEU A 118 10.41 -3.24 -12.95
N PHE A 119 11.64 -3.24 -12.44
CA PHE A 119 12.42 -2.02 -12.15
C PHE A 119 13.86 -2.13 -12.71
N PRO A 120 14.05 -2.10 -14.04
CA PRO A 120 15.38 -2.32 -14.66
C PRO A 120 16.46 -1.36 -14.16
N VAL A 121 16.07 -0.12 -13.82
CA VAL A 121 16.99 0.89 -13.29
C VAL A 121 17.68 0.46 -12.01
N LEU A 122 17.01 -0.31 -11.14
CA LEU A 122 17.58 -0.79 -9.87
C LEU A 122 18.70 -1.79 -10.12
N LYS A 123 18.59 -2.60 -11.18
CA LYS A 123 19.65 -3.59 -11.55
C LYS A 123 20.97 -2.90 -11.86
N SER A 124 20.93 -1.78 -12.57
CA SER A 124 22.14 -1.01 -12.92
C SER A 124 22.72 -0.25 -11.74
N MET A 125 21.97 -0.08 -10.65
CA MET A 125 22.33 0.72 -9.49
C MET A 125 22.54 -0.08 -8.19
N LEU A 126 22.67 -1.41 -8.25
CA LEU A 126 22.74 -2.28 -7.07
C LEU A 126 23.74 -1.85 -6.01
N LYS A 127 24.89 -1.32 -6.41
CA LYS A 127 25.98 -0.88 -5.51
C LYS A 127 25.85 0.59 -5.08
N ARG A 128 24.86 1.34 -5.63
CA ARG A 128 24.66 2.75 -5.32
C ARG A 128 23.89 2.87 -3.99
N ARG A 129 24.18 3.89 -3.18
CA ARG A 129 23.43 4.15 -1.96
C ARG A 129 22.01 4.60 -2.28
N GLY A 130 21.06 4.20 -1.45
CA GLY A 130 19.65 4.58 -1.61
C GLY A 130 19.45 6.10 -1.57
N GLY A 131 20.22 6.81 -0.73
CA GLY A 131 20.17 8.27 -0.62
C GLY A 131 20.63 9.02 -1.87
N ASP A 132 21.43 8.38 -2.75
CA ASP A 132 21.92 8.98 -3.98
C ASP A 132 20.97 8.78 -5.18
N LEU A 133 19.83 8.11 -4.96
CA LEU A 133 18.80 7.89 -5.96
C LEU A 133 17.88 9.11 -6.09
N SER A 134 17.35 9.34 -7.31
CA SER A 134 16.28 10.31 -7.48
C SER A 134 15.01 9.88 -6.71
N GLY A 135 14.10 10.81 -6.43
CA GLY A 135 12.86 10.50 -5.72
C GLY A 135 12.05 9.38 -6.38
N GLY A 136 11.94 9.35 -7.70
CA GLY A 136 11.27 8.28 -8.44
C GLY A 136 11.98 6.94 -8.31
N GLN A 137 13.31 6.91 -8.36
CA GLN A 137 14.11 5.70 -8.15
C GLN A 137 14.00 5.17 -6.71
N GLN A 138 13.94 6.07 -5.72
CA GLN A 138 13.69 5.69 -4.32
C GLN A 138 12.31 5.08 -4.16
N GLN A 139 11.29 5.59 -4.85
CA GLN A 139 9.95 5.03 -4.83
C GLN A 139 9.93 3.62 -5.45
N GLN A 140 10.58 3.44 -6.60
CA GLN A 140 10.76 2.12 -7.22
C GLN A 140 11.48 1.16 -6.27
N LEU A 141 12.53 1.62 -5.58
CA LEU A 141 13.25 0.82 -4.58
C LEU A 141 12.35 0.44 -3.38
N SER A 142 11.51 1.35 -2.90
CA SER A 142 10.58 1.07 -1.80
C SER A 142 9.55 0.01 -2.19
N ILE A 143 8.97 0.10 -3.39
CA ILE A 143 8.04 -0.90 -3.92
C ILE A 143 8.78 -2.23 -4.12
N ALA A 144 9.94 -2.23 -4.76
CA ALA A 144 10.76 -3.43 -4.98
C ALA A 144 11.10 -4.14 -3.66
N ARG A 145 11.49 -3.39 -2.62
CA ARG A 145 11.77 -3.93 -1.29
C ARG A 145 10.55 -4.62 -0.67
N ALA A 146 9.36 -4.03 -0.82
CA ALA A 146 8.12 -4.66 -0.36
C ALA A 146 7.83 -5.95 -1.16
N LEU A 147 8.06 -5.97 -2.47
CA LEU A 147 7.85 -7.14 -3.31
C LEU A 147 8.84 -8.29 -3.00
N VAL A 148 10.06 -8.00 -2.53
CA VAL A 148 11.01 -9.03 -2.08
C VAL A 148 10.41 -9.91 -0.98
N THR A 149 9.49 -9.39 -0.16
CA THR A 149 8.79 -10.18 0.87
C THR A 149 7.77 -11.17 0.29
N ARG A 150 7.59 -11.21 -1.04
CA ARG A 150 6.60 -12.04 -1.76
C ARG A 150 5.19 -11.88 -1.19
N PRO A 151 4.67 -10.64 -1.14
CA PRO A 151 3.38 -10.37 -0.51
C PRO A 151 2.22 -10.93 -1.33
N ARG A 152 1.15 -11.33 -0.64
CA ARG A 152 -0.15 -11.62 -1.24
C ARG A 152 -1.16 -10.48 -1.06
N LEU A 153 -0.85 -9.54 -0.16
CA LEU A 153 -1.48 -8.23 -0.04
C LEU A 153 -0.37 -7.17 -0.12
N LEU A 154 -0.46 -6.29 -1.10
CA LEU A 154 0.42 -5.14 -1.22
C LEU A 154 -0.35 -3.86 -0.89
N ILE A 155 0.12 -3.12 0.09
CA ILE A 155 -0.45 -1.83 0.50
C ILE A 155 0.52 -0.73 0.07
N LEU A 156 0.02 0.25 -0.69
CA LEU A 156 0.77 1.39 -1.21
C LEU A 156 0.15 2.68 -0.67
N ASP A 157 0.90 3.42 0.14
CA ASP A 157 0.45 4.69 0.74
C ASP A 157 1.02 5.87 -0.05
N GLU A 158 0.17 6.53 -0.84
CA GLU A 158 0.47 7.69 -1.70
C GLU A 158 1.75 7.51 -2.55
N PRO A 159 1.83 6.43 -3.35
CA PRO A 159 3.07 6.10 -4.09
C PRO A 159 3.43 7.12 -5.17
N THR A 160 2.53 8.04 -5.52
CA THR A 160 2.76 9.06 -6.57
C THR A 160 3.28 10.38 -6.01
N GLU A 161 3.32 10.56 -4.68
CA GLU A 161 3.67 11.84 -4.05
C GLU A 161 5.10 12.29 -4.39
N GLY A 162 5.23 13.49 -4.96
CA GLY A 162 6.52 14.08 -5.30
C GLY A 162 7.29 13.33 -6.39
N ILE A 163 6.58 12.63 -7.29
CA ILE A 163 7.15 11.80 -8.36
C ILE A 163 6.84 12.43 -9.72
N GLN A 164 7.78 12.31 -10.65
CA GLN A 164 7.61 12.78 -12.04
C GLN A 164 6.58 11.93 -12.79
N PRO A 165 5.78 12.53 -13.72
CA PRO A 165 4.70 11.84 -14.43
C PRO A 165 5.13 10.56 -15.17
N SER A 166 6.34 10.52 -15.74
CA SER A 166 6.87 9.32 -16.40
C SER A 166 7.01 8.14 -15.45
N ILE A 167 7.54 8.39 -14.25
CA ILE A 167 7.71 7.34 -13.21
C ILE A 167 6.35 6.93 -12.62
N ILE A 168 5.41 7.86 -12.48
CA ILE A 168 4.03 7.54 -12.06
C ILE A 168 3.41 6.53 -13.04
N LYS A 169 3.59 6.74 -14.35
CA LYS A 169 3.11 5.82 -15.38
C LYS A 169 3.74 4.44 -15.23
N ASP A 170 5.06 4.37 -15.02
CA ASP A 170 5.78 3.11 -14.84
C ASP A 170 5.29 2.36 -13.60
N ILE A 171 5.13 3.06 -12.46
CA ILE A 171 4.56 2.49 -11.23
C ILE A 171 3.14 1.98 -11.49
N GLY A 172 2.30 2.72 -12.21
CA GLY A 172 0.96 2.30 -12.60
C GLY A 172 0.95 1.01 -13.42
N ASN A 173 1.90 0.87 -14.36
CA ASN A 173 2.05 -0.35 -15.16
C ASN A 173 2.45 -1.55 -14.29
N VAL A 174 3.38 -1.35 -13.36
CA VAL A 174 3.78 -2.39 -12.39
C VAL A 174 2.58 -2.82 -11.53
N ILE A 175 1.80 -1.88 -11.00
CA ILE A 175 0.62 -2.18 -10.18
C ILE A 175 -0.41 -2.99 -10.98
N ARG A 176 -0.70 -2.60 -12.25
CA ARG A 176 -1.61 -3.37 -13.13
C ARG A 176 -1.10 -4.78 -13.39
N TYR A 177 0.19 -4.92 -13.69
CA TYR A 177 0.80 -6.21 -13.92
C TYR A 177 0.67 -7.13 -12.70
N LEU A 178 0.99 -6.62 -11.51
CA LEU A 178 0.90 -7.39 -10.26
C LEU A 178 -0.54 -7.82 -9.95
N ALA A 179 -1.52 -6.95 -10.13
CA ALA A 179 -2.94 -7.31 -9.96
C ALA A 179 -3.38 -8.34 -11.00
N GLY A 180 -2.98 -8.16 -12.27
CA GLY A 180 -3.32 -9.05 -13.39
C GLY A 180 -2.85 -10.49 -13.22
N ARG A 181 -1.87 -10.77 -12.35
CA ARG A 181 -1.44 -12.11 -11.99
C ARG A 181 -2.50 -12.90 -11.21
N GLY A 182 -3.45 -12.22 -10.57
CA GLY A 182 -4.57 -12.84 -9.85
C GLY A 182 -4.24 -13.37 -8.45
N ASP A 183 -2.98 -13.41 -8.04
CA ASP A 183 -2.52 -13.99 -6.76
C ASP A 183 -2.35 -12.96 -5.64
N MET A 184 -2.35 -11.67 -5.97
CA MET A 184 -2.12 -10.55 -5.07
C MET A 184 -3.35 -9.65 -4.96
N ALA A 185 -3.71 -9.23 -3.75
CA ALA A 185 -4.61 -8.10 -3.52
C ALA A 185 -3.79 -6.81 -3.41
N ILE A 186 -4.25 -5.72 -3.99
CA ILE A 186 -3.59 -4.41 -3.90
C ILE A 186 -4.54 -3.41 -3.24
N LEU A 187 -4.09 -2.81 -2.14
CA LEU A 187 -4.73 -1.66 -1.52
C LEU A 187 -3.90 -0.41 -1.85
N LEU A 188 -4.39 0.38 -2.78
CA LEU A 188 -3.78 1.63 -3.21
C LEU A 188 -4.45 2.79 -2.48
N VAL A 189 -3.70 3.49 -1.64
CA VAL A 189 -4.17 4.68 -0.92
C VAL A 189 -3.66 5.91 -1.64
N GLU A 190 -4.57 6.79 -2.05
CA GLU A 190 -4.22 7.93 -2.89
C GLU A 190 -5.08 9.17 -2.62
N GLN A 191 -4.49 10.32 -2.93
CA GLN A 191 -5.19 11.58 -3.08
C GLN A 191 -5.30 11.97 -4.56
N TYR A 192 -4.39 11.48 -5.41
CA TYR A 192 -4.37 11.76 -6.85
C TYR A 192 -5.44 10.91 -7.55
N TYR A 193 -6.60 11.53 -7.77
CA TYR A 193 -7.80 10.88 -8.27
C TYR A 193 -7.62 10.20 -9.62
N GLU A 194 -7.02 10.90 -10.59
CA GLU A 194 -6.85 10.40 -11.95
C GLU A 194 -6.06 9.08 -11.98
N PHE A 195 -4.97 9.03 -11.21
CA PHE A 195 -4.15 7.83 -11.10
C PHE A 195 -4.93 6.66 -10.47
N ALA A 196 -5.66 6.93 -9.39
CA ALA A 196 -6.46 5.91 -8.72
C ALA A 196 -7.59 5.40 -9.63
N ARG A 197 -8.34 6.31 -10.29
CA ARG A 197 -9.42 5.98 -11.22
C ARG A 197 -8.95 5.07 -12.35
N ASP A 198 -7.77 5.34 -12.90
CA ASP A 198 -7.23 4.59 -14.04
C ASP A 198 -6.81 3.16 -13.65
N LEU A 199 -6.54 2.91 -12.38
CA LEU A 199 -6.08 1.63 -11.84
C LEU A 199 -7.18 0.82 -11.15
N ALA A 200 -8.13 1.47 -10.49
CA ALA A 200 -9.08 0.84 -9.58
C ALA A 200 -9.98 -0.20 -10.26
N ASN A 201 -10.18 -1.34 -9.61
CA ASN A 201 -11.31 -2.24 -9.82
C ASN A 201 -12.46 -1.93 -8.86
N GLY A 202 -12.10 -1.57 -7.62
CA GLY A 202 -13.01 -1.09 -6.60
C GLY A 202 -12.46 0.14 -5.89
N TYR A 203 -13.33 0.94 -5.28
CA TYR A 203 -12.94 2.15 -4.59
C TYR A 203 -13.67 2.33 -3.26
N ALA A 204 -13.03 3.06 -2.36
CA ALA A 204 -13.63 3.63 -1.16
C ALA A 204 -13.13 5.07 -1.01
N VAL A 205 -14.00 5.97 -0.59
CA VAL A 205 -13.66 7.37 -0.32
C VAL A 205 -13.82 7.62 1.17
N MET A 206 -12.75 8.08 1.79
CA MET A 206 -12.76 8.47 3.21
C MET A 206 -12.93 9.98 3.36
N ASP A 207 -13.79 10.35 4.29
CA ASP A 207 -13.89 11.70 4.84
C ASP A 207 -14.11 11.63 6.36
N ARG A 208 -13.43 12.50 7.13
CA ARG A 208 -13.56 12.66 8.59
C ARG A 208 -13.58 11.34 9.39
N GLY A 209 -12.79 10.37 8.96
CA GLY A 209 -12.65 9.08 9.65
C GLY A 209 -13.70 8.03 9.27
N GLU A 210 -14.53 8.29 8.28
CA GLU A 210 -15.57 7.38 7.79
C GLU A 210 -15.37 7.07 6.30
N VAL A 211 -15.86 5.90 5.84
CA VAL A 211 -16.02 5.61 4.41
C VAL A 211 -17.36 6.16 3.98
N VAL A 212 -17.36 7.23 3.19
CA VAL A 212 -18.57 7.94 2.74
C VAL A 212 -19.10 7.46 1.41
N LEU A 213 -18.22 6.88 0.56
CA LEU A 213 -18.57 6.26 -0.71
C LEU A 213 -17.74 4.98 -0.88
N ALA A 214 -18.33 3.94 -1.43
CA ALA A 214 -17.61 2.73 -1.85
C ALA A 214 -18.38 2.03 -2.96
N GLY A 215 -17.67 1.36 -3.87
CA GLY A 215 -18.28 0.62 -4.97
C GLY A 215 -17.27 0.05 -5.94
N ARG A 216 -17.79 -0.46 -7.05
CA ARG A 216 -17.00 -0.91 -8.20
C ARG A 216 -16.67 0.29 -9.09
N ARG A 217 -15.62 0.17 -9.91
CA ARG A 217 -15.21 1.23 -10.85
C ARG A 217 -16.33 1.65 -11.80
N GLU A 218 -17.10 0.69 -12.31
CA GLU A 218 -18.22 0.92 -13.21
C GLU A 218 -19.35 1.75 -12.61
N ASP A 219 -19.49 1.71 -11.28
CA ASP A 219 -20.52 2.45 -10.52
C ASP A 219 -20.01 3.81 -10.01
N LEU A 220 -18.79 4.21 -10.36
CA LEU A 220 -18.14 5.38 -9.82
C LEU A 220 -18.76 6.67 -10.37
N ASP A 221 -19.44 7.42 -9.49
CA ASP A 221 -19.89 8.78 -9.77
C ASP A 221 -18.71 9.76 -9.51
N GLU A 222 -18.04 10.13 -10.60
CA GLU A 222 -16.86 10.98 -10.55
C GLU A 222 -17.16 12.34 -9.88
N ALA A 223 -18.32 12.92 -10.13
CA ALA A 223 -18.70 14.21 -9.55
C ALA A 223 -18.85 14.11 -8.02
N LYS A 224 -19.41 13.01 -7.52
CA LYS A 224 -19.49 12.76 -6.07
C LYS A 224 -18.13 12.56 -5.45
N VAL A 225 -17.27 11.76 -6.07
CA VAL A 225 -15.91 11.51 -5.55
C VAL A 225 -15.12 12.79 -5.47
N ARG A 226 -15.12 13.61 -6.56
CA ARG A 226 -14.39 14.88 -6.60
C ARG A 226 -14.82 15.86 -5.49
N ARG A 227 -16.10 15.87 -5.07
CA ARG A 227 -16.56 16.72 -3.95
C ARG A 227 -15.85 16.43 -2.63
N TYR A 228 -15.41 15.17 -2.40
CA TYR A 228 -14.67 14.80 -1.20
C TYR A 228 -13.16 14.98 -1.33
N LEU A 229 -12.64 15.16 -2.55
CA LEU A 229 -11.20 15.32 -2.82
C LEU A 229 -10.79 16.79 -3.04
N THR A 230 -11.72 17.65 -3.48
CA THR A 230 -11.49 19.09 -3.63
C THR A 230 -11.84 19.87 -2.37
N VAL A 231 -11.18 21.05 -2.19
CA VAL A 231 -11.45 21.99 -1.08
C VAL A 231 -12.66 22.84 -1.43
#